data_5caa70445321be1c9decc3c6d1cfa8dc
#
_entry.id   5caa70445321be1c9decc3c6d1cfa8dc
#
_cell.length_a   1.000
_cell.length_b   1.000
_cell.length_c   1.000
_cell.angle_alpha   90.00
_cell.angle_beta   90.00
_cell.angle_gamma   90.00
#
_symmetry.space_group_name_H-M   'P 1'
#
loop_
_entity.id
_entity.type
_entity.pdbx_description
1 polymer ?
#
loop_
_entity_poly.entity_id
_entity_poly.type
_entity_poly.pdbx_seq_one_letter_code
_entity_poly.pdbx_strand_id
1 'polypeptide(L)' 'MKKTYKIDVDCANCANKMEEATRKTKGVKNAVVNFMTLKMTVEFEDGADIGKVMEEVLKNCKKVEDDCEIFL' A
#
# COMPACT_ATOMS: atom_id res chain seq x y z
N MET A 1 -13.13 -6.55 -1.19
CA MET A 1 -13.33 -5.09 -1.19
C MET A 1 -12.05 -4.39 -1.64
N LYS A 2 -12.19 -3.42 -2.50
CA LYS A 2 -11.07 -2.68 -3.11
C LYS A 2 -11.15 -1.20 -2.76
N LYS A 3 -10.00 -0.61 -2.42
CA LYS A 3 -9.92 0.84 -2.20
C LYS A 3 -8.67 1.38 -2.88
N THR A 4 -8.77 2.61 -3.37
CA THR A 4 -7.64 3.31 -3.99
C THR A 4 -7.21 4.46 -3.10
N TYR A 5 -5.90 4.56 -2.86
CA TYR A 5 -5.32 5.60 -2.04
C TYR A 5 -4.31 6.39 -2.85
N LYS A 6 -4.26 7.68 -2.59
CA LYS A 6 -3.21 8.52 -3.16
C LYS A 6 -1.92 8.27 -2.39
N ILE A 7 -0.81 8.18 -3.10
CA ILE A 7 0.50 7.94 -2.50
C ILE A 7 1.51 8.97 -2.98
N ASP A 8 2.63 9.05 -2.28
CA ASP A 8 3.77 9.84 -2.70
C ASP A 8 5.01 8.97 -2.58
N VAL A 9 5.76 8.88 -3.67
CA VAL A 9 6.97 8.05 -3.74
C VAL A 9 7.87 8.61 -4.83
N ASP A 10 9.19 8.57 -4.61
CA ASP A 10 10.16 9.25 -5.45
C ASP A 10 10.62 8.47 -6.67
N CYS A 11 10.47 7.16 -6.69
CA CYS A 11 10.97 6.35 -7.81
C CYS A 11 10.13 5.10 -8.02
N ALA A 12 10.21 4.57 -9.24
CA ALA A 12 9.45 3.37 -9.62
C ALA A 12 9.87 2.14 -8.79
N ASN A 13 11.15 2.02 -8.48
CA ASN A 13 11.64 0.92 -7.67
C ASN A 13 11.09 1.00 -6.25
N CYS A 14 10.98 2.19 -5.71
CA CYS A 14 10.38 2.43 -4.40
C CYS A 14 8.89 2.06 -4.42
N ALA A 15 8.20 2.40 -5.51
CA ALA A 15 6.80 2.02 -5.70
C ALA A 15 6.62 0.50 -5.70
N ASN A 16 7.53 -0.22 -6.34
CA ASN A 16 7.51 -1.69 -6.35
C ASN A 16 7.70 -2.26 -4.95
N LYS A 17 8.57 -1.66 -4.16
CA LYS A 17 8.79 -2.08 -2.77
C LYS A 17 7.55 -1.87 -1.93
N MET A 18 6.86 -0.73 -2.12
CA MET A 18 5.59 -0.46 -1.46
C MET A 18 4.55 -1.51 -1.82
N GLU A 19 4.46 -1.87 -3.09
CA GLU A 19 3.52 -2.87 -3.57
C GLU A 19 3.77 -4.22 -2.90
N GLU A 20 5.03 -4.66 -2.87
CA GLU A 20 5.40 -5.91 -2.22
C GLU A 20 5.08 -5.90 -0.72
N ALA A 21 5.45 -4.82 -0.04
CA ALA A 21 5.18 -4.69 1.39
C ALA A 21 3.68 -4.73 1.67
N THR A 22 2.88 -4.09 0.82
CA THR A 22 1.43 -4.08 0.95
C THR A 22 0.86 -5.48 0.74
N ARG A 23 1.32 -6.19 -0.27
CA ARG A 23 0.86 -7.56 -0.55
C ARG A 23 1.16 -8.52 0.59
N LYS A 24 2.26 -8.30 1.29
CA LYS A 24 2.68 -9.14 2.42
C LYS A 24 1.97 -8.82 3.71
N THR A 25 1.22 -7.73 3.75
CA THR A 25 0.49 -7.33 4.95
C THR A 25 -0.71 -8.23 5.13
N LYS A 26 -0.89 -8.72 6.35
CA LYS A 26 -2.05 -9.56 6.70
C LYS A 26 -3.33 -8.78 6.49
N GLY A 27 -4.30 -9.39 5.84
CA GLY A 27 -5.59 -8.77 5.53
C GLY A 27 -5.64 -8.16 4.13
N VAL A 28 -4.52 -8.15 3.42
CA VAL A 28 -4.46 -7.69 2.03
C VAL A 28 -4.46 -8.90 1.11
N LYS A 29 -5.43 -8.97 0.22
CA LYS A 29 -5.55 -10.02 -0.77
C LYS A 29 -4.65 -9.75 -1.98
N ASN A 30 -4.63 -8.49 -2.42
CA ASN A 30 -3.80 -8.07 -3.55
C ASN A 30 -3.58 -6.55 -3.47
N ALA A 31 -2.56 -6.08 -4.15
CA ALA A 31 -2.28 -4.65 -4.21
C ALA A 31 -1.57 -4.31 -5.51
N VAL A 32 -1.90 -3.15 -6.06
CA VAL A 32 -1.26 -2.62 -7.27
C VAL A 32 -0.89 -1.17 -7.01
N VAL A 33 0.36 -0.82 -7.27
CA VAL A 33 0.83 0.56 -7.17
C VAL A 33 1.07 1.09 -8.56
N ASN A 34 0.46 2.22 -8.87
CA ASN A 34 0.66 2.90 -10.15
C ASN A 34 1.53 4.13 -9.91
N PHE A 35 2.78 4.04 -10.33
CA PHE A 35 3.75 5.13 -10.18
C PHE A 35 3.40 6.34 -11.05
N MET A 36 2.78 6.11 -12.19
CA MET A 36 2.44 7.19 -13.13
C MET A 36 1.36 8.11 -12.57
N THR A 37 0.39 7.55 -11.86
CA THR A 37 -0.71 8.33 -11.27
C THR A 37 -0.53 8.56 -9.77
N LEU A 38 0.49 7.95 -9.17
CA LEU A 38 0.75 8.00 -7.74
C LEU A 38 -0.47 7.53 -6.93
N LYS A 39 -1.00 6.39 -7.33
CA LYS A 39 -2.15 5.78 -6.65
C LYS A 39 -1.88 4.32 -6.36
N MET A 40 -2.41 3.85 -5.25
CA MET A 40 -2.31 2.46 -4.83
C MET A 40 -3.71 1.90 -4.66
N THR A 41 -4.00 0.80 -5.35
CA THR A 41 -5.26 0.08 -5.18
C THR A 41 -4.99 -1.14 -4.32
N VAL A 42 -5.72 -1.26 -3.23
CA VAL A 42 -5.58 -2.37 -2.28
C VAL A 42 -6.87 -3.18 -2.28
N GLU A 43 -6.74 -4.49 -2.50
CA GLU A 43 -7.84 -5.42 -2.37
C GLU A 43 -7.72 -6.12 -1.03
N PHE A 44 -8.78 -6.02 -0.22
CA PHE A 44 -8.79 -6.55 1.14
C PHE A 44 -9.44 -7.92 1.21
N GLU A 45 -8.98 -8.72 2.15
CA GLU A 45 -9.61 -10.00 2.47
C GLU A 45 -11.00 -9.78 3.04
N ASP A 46 -11.89 -10.76 2.85
CA ASP A 46 -13.23 -10.73 3.42
C ASP A 46 -13.15 -10.64 4.95
N GLY A 47 -13.89 -9.71 5.53
CA GLY A 47 -13.92 -9.53 6.98
C GLY A 47 -12.73 -8.76 7.55
N ALA A 48 -11.80 -8.31 6.71
CA ALA A 48 -10.66 -7.53 7.19
C ALA A 48 -11.10 -6.14 7.65
N ASP A 49 -10.46 -5.65 8.72
CA ASP A 49 -10.67 -4.30 9.20
C ASP A 49 -9.77 -3.36 8.40
N ILE A 50 -10.38 -2.64 7.45
CA ILE A 50 -9.65 -1.79 6.51
C ILE A 50 -8.76 -0.78 7.22
N GLY A 51 -9.25 -0.14 8.28
CA GLY A 51 -8.47 0.84 9.02
C GLY A 51 -7.21 0.25 9.63
N LYS A 52 -7.35 -0.89 10.29
CA LYS A 52 -6.21 -1.58 10.90
C LYS A 52 -5.24 -2.12 9.86
N VAL A 53 -5.78 -2.69 8.78
CA VAL A 53 -4.95 -3.21 7.71
C VAL A 53 -4.13 -2.09 7.08
N MET A 54 -4.73 -0.94 6.81
CA MET A 54 -4.02 0.19 6.21
C MET A 54 -2.97 0.78 7.15
N GLU A 55 -3.19 0.76 8.47
CA GLU A 55 -2.17 1.16 9.43
C GLU A 55 -0.94 0.25 9.33
N GLU A 56 -1.16 -1.05 9.22
CA GLU A 56 -0.06 -2.01 9.03
C GLU A 56 0.62 -1.84 7.68
N VAL A 57 -0.15 -1.59 6.63
CA VAL A 57 0.39 -1.32 5.30
C VAL A 57 1.32 -0.12 5.34
N LEU A 58 0.88 0.98 5.95
CA LEU A 58 1.70 2.19 6.06
C LEU A 58 2.99 1.90 6.83
N LYS A 59 2.89 1.20 7.93
CA LYS A 59 4.04 0.79 8.74
C LYS A 59 5.03 -0.04 7.94
N ASN A 60 4.52 -1.04 7.22
CA ASN A 60 5.37 -1.95 6.43
C ASN A 60 6.01 -1.21 5.26
N CYS A 61 5.29 -0.32 4.61
CA CYS A 61 5.84 0.48 3.53
C CYS A 61 6.95 1.39 4.03
N LYS A 62 6.78 2.01 5.19
CA LYS A 62 7.82 2.88 5.76
C LYS A 62 9.05 2.11 6.23
N LYS A 63 8.92 0.84 6.53
CA LYS A 63 10.07 -0.01 6.87
C LYS A 63 10.96 -0.28 5.67
N VAL A 64 10.37 -0.40 4.48
CA VAL A 64 11.13 -0.69 3.26
C VAL A 64 11.51 0.58 2.51
N GLU A 65 10.78 1.67 2.72
CA GLU A 65 11.04 2.95 2.07
C GLU A 65 10.55 4.10 2.96
N ASP A 66 11.47 4.77 3.64
CA ASP A 66 11.15 5.84 4.59
C ASP A 66 10.46 7.04 3.94
N ASP A 67 10.78 7.30 2.67
CA ASP A 67 10.32 8.49 1.96
C ASP A 67 8.93 8.34 1.36
N CYS A 68 8.29 7.18 1.50
CA CYS A 68 6.97 6.98 0.94
C CYS A 68 5.87 7.52 1.87
N GLU A 69 4.76 7.91 1.26
CA GLU A 69 3.57 8.34 1.99
C GLU A 69 2.33 7.67 1.39
N ILE A 70 1.37 7.37 2.24
CA ILE A 70 0.04 6.89 1.84
C ILE A 70 -0.97 7.83 2.47
N PHE A 71 -1.77 8.48 1.67
CA PHE A 71 -2.79 9.43 2.17
C PHE A 71 -4.07 8.66 2.48
N LEU A 72 -4.27 8.40 3.74
CA LEU A 72 -5.41 7.61 4.25
C LEU A 72 -6.66 8.45 4.49
#